data_59ca787e68fa3c73cc6392bdd19a2e5a
#
_entry.id   59ca787e68fa3c73cc6392bdd19a2e5a
#
_cell.length_a   1.000
_cell.length_b   1.000
_cell.length_c   1.000
_cell.angle_alpha   90.00
_cell.angle_beta   90.00
_cell.angle_gamma   90.00
#
_symmetry.space_group_name_H-M   'P 1'
#
loop_
_entity.id
_entity.type
_entity.pdbx_description
1 polymer ?
#
loop_
_entity_poly.entity_id
_entity_poly.type
_entity_poly.pdbx_seq_one_letter_code
_entity_poly.pdbx_strand_id
1 'polypeptide(L)'
;MVEYTRDRLHRETLRRFGRYELTTAYTPAGQLQRQHLNSLQYDRDYTWNDNGELIRISSPRQTRSYSYSTTGRLTGVHTTAANLDIRIPYATDPAGNRLPDPELHPDSTLSMWPDNRIARDAHYLYRYDRHGRLTEKTDLIPEGVIRTDDERTHRYHYDSQHRLVHYTRTQYEEPLVESRYLYDPLGRRVAKRVWRRERDLTGWMSLSRKPQVTWYGWDGDRLTT
;
A
#
# COMPACT_ATOMS: atom_id res chain seq x y z
N MET A 1 12.57 -29.25 -0.01
CA MET A 1 13.24 -28.96 1.28
C MET A 1 14.02 -27.66 1.08
N VAL A 2 14.05 -26.79 2.06
CA VAL A 2 14.88 -25.56 2.06
C VAL A 2 15.91 -25.72 3.18
N GLU A 3 17.18 -25.52 2.84
CA GLU A 3 18.30 -25.61 3.78
C GLU A 3 18.88 -24.22 4.03
N TYR A 4 19.30 -23.96 5.28
CA TYR A 4 19.84 -22.69 5.69
C TYR A 4 21.18 -22.88 6.41
N THR A 5 22.17 -22.05 6.09
CA THR A 5 23.38 -21.88 6.90
C THR A 5 23.37 -20.48 7.52
N ARG A 6 23.82 -20.39 8.77
CA ARG A 6 23.87 -19.13 9.52
C ARG A 6 25.27 -18.89 10.07
N ASP A 7 25.62 -17.65 10.25
CA ASP A 7 26.84 -17.25 10.94
C ASP A 7 26.68 -17.31 12.47
N ARG A 8 27.74 -16.94 13.20
CA ARG A 8 27.76 -16.92 14.67
C ARG A 8 26.77 -15.90 15.28
N LEU A 9 26.27 -14.95 14.50
CA LEU A 9 25.26 -13.97 14.89
C LEU A 9 23.84 -14.39 14.45
N HIS A 10 23.68 -15.67 14.05
CA HIS A 10 22.44 -16.26 13.58
C HIS A 10 21.89 -15.64 12.28
N ARG A 11 22.67 -14.86 11.53
CA ARG A 11 22.28 -14.29 10.25
C ARG A 11 22.42 -15.34 9.16
N GLU A 12 21.47 -15.35 8.21
CA GLU A 12 21.50 -16.28 7.07
C GLU A 12 22.63 -15.93 6.11
N THR A 13 23.57 -16.84 5.91
CA THR A 13 24.68 -16.71 4.96
C THR A 13 24.47 -17.53 3.70
N LEU A 14 23.67 -18.58 3.78
CA LEU A 14 23.35 -19.44 2.65
C LEU A 14 21.93 -19.97 2.77
N ARG A 15 21.21 -19.98 1.64
CA ARG A 15 19.91 -20.64 1.47
C ARG A 15 19.94 -21.51 0.22
N ARG A 16 19.61 -22.79 0.36
CA ARG A 16 19.44 -23.72 -0.77
C ARG A 16 17.97 -24.08 -0.94
N PHE A 17 17.47 -24.03 -2.16
CA PHE A 17 16.11 -24.43 -2.52
C PHE A 17 16.07 -25.00 -3.93
N GLY A 18 15.93 -26.32 -4.01
CA GLY A 18 16.07 -27.05 -5.26
C GLY A 18 17.49 -26.86 -5.84
N ARG A 19 17.58 -26.38 -7.07
CA ARG A 19 18.86 -26.09 -7.76
C ARG A 19 19.43 -24.72 -7.48
N TYR A 20 18.73 -23.92 -6.71
CA TYR A 20 19.13 -22.54 -6.45
C TYR A 20 19.88 -22.42 -5.14
N GLU A 21 20.92 -21.62 -5.15
CA GLU A 21 21.73 -21.30 -3.99
C GLU A 21 21.86 -19.77 -3.88
N LEU A 22 21.36 -19.23 -2.77
CA LEU A 22 21.46 -17.81 -2.45
C LEU A 22 22.51 -17.64 -1.35
N THR A 23 23.60 -16.97 -1.63
CA THR A 23 24.59 -16.55 -0.63
C THR A 23 24.35 -15.11 -0.22
N THR A 24 24.54 -14.82 1.06
CA THR A 24 24.36 -13.51 1.66
C THR A 24 25.61 -13.11 2.44
N ALA A 25 26.13 -11.93 2.17
CA ALA A 25 27.26 -11.35 2.89
C ALA A 25 26.82 -10.07 3.64
N TYR A 26 27.49 -9.80 4.75
CA TYR A 26 27.21 -8.65 5.62
C TYR A 26 28.46 -7.83 5.86
N THR A 27 28.28 -6.53 6.08
CA THR A 27 29.35 -5.64 6.56
C THR A 27 29.75 -6.00 8.00
N PRO A 28 30.91 -5.55 8.48
CA PRO A 28 31.28 -5.69 9.89
C PRO A 28 30.24 -5.09 10.85
N ALA A 29 29.52 -4.04 10.43
CA ALA A 29 28.43 -3.43 11.18
C ALA A 29 27.11 -4.25 11.14
N GLY A 30 27.08 -5.39 10.42
CA GLY A 30 25.91 -6.27 10.35
C GLY A 30 24.91 -5.93 9.26
N GLN A 31 25.18 -4.94 8.45
CA GLN A 31 24.31 -4.53 7.35
C GLN A 31 24.48 -5.49 6.15
N LEU A 32 23.43 -5.70 5.39
CA LEU A 32 23.46 -6.51 4.18
C LEU A 32 24.41 -5.87 3.16
N GLN A 33 25.43 -6.59 2.73
CA GLN A 33 26.42 -6.12 1.77
C GLN A 33 26.19 -6.69 0.38
N ARG A 34 25.89 -7.99 0.29
CA ARG A 34 25.69 -8.67 -0.97
C ARG A 34 24.70 -9.81 -0.86
N GLN A 35 23.92 -10.00 -1.89
CA GLN A 35 23.17 -11.22 -2.16
C GLN A 35 23.55 -11.73 -3.54
N HIS A 36 23.98 -12.98 -3.61
CA HIS A 36 24.34 -13.67 -4.84
C HIS A 36 23.49 -14.94 -5.00
N LEU A 37 22.68 -14.97 -6.04
CA LEU A 37 22.01 -16.18 -6.47
C LEU A 37 22.90 -16.84 -7.52
N ASN A 38 22.98 -18.18 -7.54
CA ASN A 38 23.73 -18.93 -8.57
C ASN A 38 23.14 -18.75 -10.00
N SER A 39 22.64 -17.55 -10.26
CA SER A 39 22.20 -16.97 -11.51
C SER A 39 22.56 -15.50 -11.48
N LEU A 40 23.58 -15.10 -12.21
CA LEU A 40 24.15 -13.74 -12.23
C LEU A 40 23.13 -12.61 -12.40
N GLN A 41 21.98 -12.91 -12.96
CA GLN A 41 20.93 -11.90 -13.21
C GLN A 41 20.27 -11.35 -11.93
N TYR A 42 20.46 -12.01 -10.80
CA TYR A 42 19.81 -11.66 -9.54
C TYR A 42 20.79 -11.21 -8.45
N ASP A 43 22.05 -11.01 -8.83
CA ASP A 43 23.05 -10.47 -7.90
C ASP A 43 22.67 -9.06 -7.47
N ARG A 44 22.85 -8.76 -6.19
CA ARG A 44 22.62 -7.44 -5.61
C ARG A 44 23.75 -7.08 -4.67
N ASP A 45 24.34 -5.92 -4.88
CA ASP A 45 25.27 -5.28 -3.97
C ASP A 45 24.59 -4.08 -3.30
N TYR A 46 24.80 -3.94 -2.00
CA TYR A 46 24.19 -2.91 -1.16
C TYR A 46 25.28 -2.00 -0.61
N THR A 47 25.11 -0.71 -0.73
CA THR A 47 26.04 0.29 -0.23
C THR A 47 25.34 1.16 0.80
N TRP A 48 26.04 1.40 1.90
CA TRP A 48 25.56 2.16 3.05
C TRP A 48 26.47 3.36 3.29
N ASN A 49 25.90 4.47 3.79
CA ASN A 49 26.70 5.60 4.24
C ASN A 49 27.13 5.43 5.72
N ASP A 50 27.88 6.39 6.22
CA ASP A 50 28.41 6.36 7.60
C ASP A 50 27.30 6.46 8.67
N ASN A 51 26.13 6.99 8.31
CA ASN A 51 24.95 7.04 9.18
C ASN A 51 24.18 5.71 9.21
N GLY A 52 24.59 4.70 8.44
CA GLY A 52 23.89 3.44 8.34
C GLY A 52 22.68 3.45 7.42
N GLU A 53 22.53 4.46 6.58
CA GLU A 53 21.46 4.56 5.60
C GLU A 53 21.84 3.86 4.29
N LEU A 54 20.91 3.13 3.70
CA LEU A 54 21.12 2.44 2.42
C LEU A 54 21.14 3.46 1.28
N ILE A 55 22.30 3.71 0.68
CA ILE A 55 22.44 4.70 -0.41
C ILE A 55 22.39 4.10 -1.81
N ARG A 56 22.63 2.78 -1.97
CA ARG A 56 22.64 2.15 -3.28
C ARG A 56 22.30 0.67 -3.20
N ILE A 57 21.53 0.19 -4.19
CA ILE A 57 21.40 -1.21 -4.56
C ILE A 57 21.80 -1.34 -6.02
N SER A 58 22.84 -2.13 -6.31
CA SER A 58 23.28 -2.40 -7.68
C SER A 58 22.99 -3.84 -8.06
N SER A 59 22.58 -4.07 -9.28
CA SER A 59 22.43 -5.36 -9.89
C SER A 59 22.90 -5.30 -11.36
N PRO A 60 23.13 -6.44 -12.05
CA PRO A 60 23.48 -6.42 -13.47
C PRO A 60 22.45 -5.73 -14.38
N ARG A 61 21.20 -5.64 -13.95
CA ARG A 61 20.10 -5.07 -14.75
C ARG A 61 19.80 -3.60 -14.43
N GLN A 62 19.99 -3.20 -13.18
CA GLN A 62 19.64 -1.85 -12.74
C GLN A 62 20.43 -1.43 -11.50
N THR A 63 20.61 -0.14 -11.35
CA THR A 63 21.09 0.48 -10.13
C THR A 63 20.00 1.37 -9.56
N ARG A 64 19.79 1.32 -8.24
CA ARG A 64 18.90 2.20 -7.52
C ARG A 64 19.68 2.93 -6.44
N SER A 65 19.67 4.25 -6.48
CA SER A 65 20.32 5.12 -5.50
C SER A 65 19.27 5.84 -4.66
N TYR A 66 19.60 6.08 -3.40
CA TYR A 66 18.73 6.71 -2.42
C TYR A 66 19.39 7.94 -1.85
N SER A 67 18.64 9.03 -1.72
CA SER A 67 19.09 10.28 -1.14
C SER A 67 18.32 10.55 0.16
N TYR A 68 18.99 11.12 1.13
CA TYR A 68 18.43 11.39 2.45
C TYR A 68 18.64 12.85 2.85
N SER A 69 17.75 13.37 3.68
CA SER A 69 17.94 14.66 4.35
C SER A 69 18.97 14.54 5.47
N THR A 70 19.39 15.67 6.03
CA THR A 70 20.25 15.72 7.21
C THR A 70 19.64 15.07 8.45
N THR A 71 18.32 14.86 8.45
CA THR A 71 17.58 14.20 9.54
C THR A 71 17.27 12.72 9.23
N GLY A 72 17.90 12.13 8.20
CA GLY A 72 17.73 10.72 7.83
C GLY A 72 16.43 10.39 7.09
N ARG A 73 15.68 11.38 6.62
CA ARG A 73 14.46 11.13 5.83
C ARG A 73 14.82 10.93 4.36
N LEU A 74 14.22 9.92 3.72
CA LEU A 74 14.38 9.67 2.29
C LEU A 74 13.86 10.87 1.49
N THR A 75 14.72 11.48 0.65
CA THR A 75 14.39 12.63 -0.21
C THR A 75 14.29 12.28 -1.68
N GLY A 76 14.81 11.13 -2.09
CA GLY A 76 14.71 10.73 -3.48
C GLY A 76 15.17 9.32 -3.74
N VAL A 77 14.65 8.75 -4.81
CA VAL A 77 15.10 7.48 -5.38
C VAL A 77 15.40 7.69 -6.86
N HIS A 78 16.61 7.31 -7.27
CA HIS A 78 17.03 7.34 -8.65
C HIS A 78 17.29 5.91 -9.14
N THR A 79 16.57 5.48 -10.16
CA THR A 79 16.69 4.15 -10.75
C THR A 79 17.22 4.27 -12.18
N THR A 80 18.35 3.62 -12.47
CA THR A 80 18.96 3.58 -13.80
C THR A 80 19.08 2.15 -14.30
N ALA A 81 18.78 1.93 -15.57
CA ALA A 81 18.96 0.68 -16.31
C ALA A 81 19.29 1.02 -17.76
N ALA A 82 19.49 0.00 -18.64
CA ALA A 82 19.91 0.21 -20.03
C ALA A 82 19.05 1.24 -20.80
N ASN A 83 17.73 1.26 -20.58
CA ASN A 83 16.78 2.18 -21.22
C ASN A 83 15.86 2.86 -20.21
N LEU A 84 16.33 3.03 -18.98
CA LEU A 84 15.52 3.59 -17.90
C LEU A 84 16.36 4.53 -17.06
N ASP A 85 15.90 5.76 -16.93
CA ASP A 85 16.39 6.77 -16.00
C ASP A 85 15.16 7.41 -15.33
N ILE A 86 14.85 6.97 -14.10
CA ILE A 86 13.70 7.46 -13.36
C ILE A 86 14.17 8.06 -12.05
N ARG A 87 13.80 9.31 -11.80
CA ARG A 87 13.98 10.00 -10.54
C ARG A 87 12.62 10.21 -9.89
N ILE A 88 12.50 9.74 -8.67
CA ILE A 88 11.30 9.92 -7.85
C ILE A 88 11.69 10.74 -6.64
N PRO A 89 11.34 12.03 -6.61
CA PRO A 89 11.57 12.87 -5.43
C PRO A 89 10.57 12.52 -4.33
N TYR A 90 11.00 12.77 -3.09
CA TYR A 90 10.22 12.53 -1.88
C TYR A 90 10.19 13.79 -1.03
N ALA A 91 9.24 14.68 -1.30
CA ALA A 91 8.94 15.79 -0.40
C ALA A 91 8.14 15.29 0.81
N THR A 92 8.48 15.78 1.99
CA THR A 92 7.75 15.45 3.22
C THR A 92 7.45 16.73 3.99
N ASP A 93 6.28 16.76 4.65
CA ASP A 93 5.95 17.81 5.60
C ASP A 93 6.73 17.64 6.93
N PRO A 94 6.67 18.61 7.86
CA PRO A 94 7.31 18.49 9.17
C PRO A 94 6.86 17.27 9.99
N ALA A 95 5.62 16.81 9.78
CA ALA A 95 5.07 15.62 10.44
C ALA A 95 5.57 14.30 9.81
N GLY A 96 6.25 14.38 8.64
CA GLY A 96 6.79 13.23 7.93
C GLY A 96 5.85 12.62 6.90
N ASN A 97 4.74 13.26 6.59
CA ASN A 97 3.87 12.81 5.51
C ASN A 97 4.54 13.06 4.16
N ARG A 98 4.39 12.09 3.26
CA ARG A 98 4.81 12.29 1.88
C ARG A 98 3.90 13.31 1.19
N LEU A 99 4.52 14.32 0.62
CA LEU A 99 3.85 15.32 -0.20
C LEU A 99 4.08 15.02 -1.68
N PRO A 100 3.16 15.41 -2.57
CA PRO A 100 3.42 15.50 -3.99
C PRO A 100 4.59 16.45 -4.24
N ASP A 101 5.43 16.11 -5.22
CA ASP A 101 6.50 17.00 -5.67
C ASP A 101 5.88 18.24 -6.31
N PRO A 102 6.20 19.46 -5.85
CA PRO A 102 5.65 20.69 -6.43
C PRO A 102 6.05 20.92 -7.91
N GLU A 103 7.21 20.39 -8.34
CA GLU A 103 7.66 20.52 -9.73
C GLU A 103 6.90 19.57 -10.65
N LEU A 104 6.58 18.35 -10.17
CA LEU A 104 5.84 17.34 -10.93
C LEU A 104 4.33 17.51 -10.80
N HIS A 105 3.86 18.10 -9.71
CA HIS A 105 2.45 18.24 -9.36
C HIS A 105 2.15 19.64 -8.82
N PRO A 106 2.36 20.72 -9.64
CA PRO A 106 2.16 22.09 -9.18
C PRO A 106 0.71 22.38 -8.76
N ASP A 107 -0.25 21.66 -9.34
CA ASP A 107 -1.68 21.81 -9.05
C ASP A 107 -2.19 20.82 -7.99
N SER A 108 -1.30 20.24 -7.20
CA SER A 108 -1.71 19.29 -6.17
C SER A 108 -2.66 19.90 -5.15
N THR A 109 -3.80 19.28 -4.99
CA THR A 109 -4.85 19.68 -4.03
C THR A 109 -4.79 18.90 -2.72
N LEU A 110 -3.68 18.20 -2.46
CA LEU A 110 -3.50 17.47 -1.21
C LEU A 110 -3.56 18.44 -0.03
N SER A 111 -4.47 18.17 0.89
CA SER A 111 -4.57 18.90 2.13
C SER A 111 -4.74 17.95 3.31
N MET A 112 -4.29 18.40 4.50
CA MET A 112 -4.30 17.61 5.73
C MET A 112 -5.13 18.31 6.78
N TRP A 113 -5.82 17.51 7.60
CA TRP A 113 -6.40 18.00 8.85
C TRP A 113 -5.28 18.28 9.88
N PRO A 114 -5.51 19.15 10.87
CA PRO A 114 -4.51 19.45 11.91
C PRO A 114 -4.00 18.22 12.68
N ASP A 115 -4.78 17.16 12.71
CA ASP A 115 -4.46 15.88 13.33
C ASP A 115 -3.74 14.89 12.40
N ASN A 116 -3.15 15.38 11.32
CA ASN A 116 -2.34 14.63 10.38
C ASN A 116 -3.11 13.58 9.54
N ARG A 117 -4.40 13.76 9.36
CA ARG A 117 -5.22 12.93 8.47
C ARG A 117 -5.45 13.63 7.13
N ILE A 118 -5.49 12.88 6.04
CA ILE A 118 -5.77 13.44 4.71
C ILE A 118 -7.18 14.03 4.72
N ALA A 119 -7.31 15.32 4.41
CA ALA A 119 -8.60 15.99 4.23
C ALA A 119 -9.08 15.89 2.78
N ARG A 120 -8.15 16.07 1.85
CA ARG A 120 -8.42 16.06 0.41
C ARG A 120 -7.17 15.64 -0.36
N ASP A 121 -7.36 14.90 -1.44
CA ASP A 121 -6.36 14.66 -2.49
C ASP A 121 -6.92 15.03 -3.87
N ALA A 122 -6.24 14.62 -4.94
CA ALA A 122 -6.65 14.91 -6.32
C ALA A 122 -7.99 14.27 -6.72
N HIS A 123 -8.44 13.26 -5.99
CA HIS A 123 -9.58 12.42 -6.38
C HIS A 123 -10.70 12.40 -5.37
N TYR A 124 -10.41 12.70 -4.08
CA TYR A 124 -11.35 12.47 -2.99
C TYR A 124 -11.31 13.55 -1.91
N LEU A 125 -12.48 13.76 -1.28
CA LEU A 125 -12.64 14.37 0.03
C LEU A 125 -12.80 13.27 1.08
N TYR A 126 -12.20 13.47 2.27
CA TYR A 126 -12.20 12.48 3.35
C TYR A 126 -12.79 13.05 4.63
N ARG A 127 -13.61 12.27 5.31
CA ARG A 127 -14.17 12.59 6.62
C ARG A 127 -13.92 11.48 7.62
N TYR A 128 -13.67 11.85 8.85
CA TYR A 128 -13.31 10.93 9.92
C TYR A 128 -14.21 11.13 11.12
N ASP A 129 -14.37 10.11 11.93
CA ASP A 129 -15.03 10.22 13.22
C ASP A 129 -14.06 10.69 14.33
N ARG A 130 -14.61 10.83 15.55
CA ARG A 130 -13.84 11.23 16.73
C ARG A 130 -12.70 10.27 17.11
N HIS A 131 -12.72 9.03 16.59
CA HIS A 131 -11.70 8.02 16.83
C HIS A 131 -10.64 7.97 15.72
N GLY A 132 -10.71 8.87 14.74
CA GLY A 132 -9.79 8.90 13.61
C GLY A 132 -10.08 7.89 12.51
N ARG A 133 -11.24 7.21 12.53
CA ARG A 133 -11.62 6.25 11.52
C ARG A 133 -12.29 6.95 10.34
N LEU A 134 -11.93 6.54 9.13
CA LEU A 134 -12.56 7.05 7.91
C LEU A 134 -14.05 6.69 7.88
N THR A 135 -14.92 7.68 7.91
CA THR A 135 -16.37 7.47 7.84
C THR A 135 -16.96 7.74 6.48
N GLU A 136 -16.37 8.66 5.74
CA GLU A 136 -16.85 9.01 4.42
C GLU A 136 -15.70 9.40 3.49
N LYS A 137 -15.82 9.02 2.23
CA LYS A 137 -14.95 9.43 1.14
C LYS A 137 -15.83 9.77 -0.07
N THR A 138 -15.70 10.98 -0.61
CA THR A 138 -16.48 11.45 -1.76
C THR A 138 -15.57 11.67 -2.95
N ASP A 139 -15.95 11.15 -4.12
CA ASP A 139 -15.24 11.38 -5.37
C ASP A 139 -15.28 12.86 -5.73
N LEU A 140 -14.16 13.42 -6.17
CA LEU A 140 -14.09 14.77 -6.73
C LEU A 140 -14.27 14.71 -8.24
N ILE A 141 -15.13 15.57 -8.76
CA ILE A 141 -15.28 15.78 -10.19
C ILE A 141 -14.32 16.91 -10.58
N PRO A 142 -13.37 16.69 -11.52
CA PRO A 142 -12.47 17.73 -12.00
C PRO A 142 -13.27 18.89 -12.61
N GLU A 143 -12.82 20.13 -12.39
CA GLU A 143 -13.39 21.32 -13.02
C GLU A 143 -13.36 21.20 -14.55
N GLY A 144 -14.45 21.60 -15.21
CA GLY A 144 -14.57 21.59 -16.68
C GLY A 144 -15.05 20.24 -17.25
N VAL A 145 -15.21 19.20 -16.44
CA VAL A 145 -15.87 17.96 -16.86
C VAL A 145 -17.34 18.07 -16.55
N ILE A 146 -18.16 18.24 -17.57
CA ILE A 146 -19.63 18.14 -17.46
C ILE A 146 -19.96 16.65 -17.29
N ARG A 147 -19.81 16.15 -16.09
CA ARG A 147 -20.30 14.83 -15.67
C ARG A 147 -21.27 15.04 -14.54
N THR A 148 -22.52 15.04 -14.88
CA THR A 148 -23.61 15.11 -13.90
C THR A 148 -23.73 13.85 -13.05
N ASP A 149 -23.04 12.76 -13.42
CA ASP A 149 -23.38 11.41 -12.97
C ASP A 149 -22.29 10.69 -12.16
N ASP A 150 -21.16 11.31 -11.85
CA ASP A 150 -20.00 10.57 -11.33
C ASP A 150 -19.66 10.80 -9.86
N GLU A 151 -20.28 11.74 -9.17
CA GLU A 151 -20.02 11.91 -7.74
C GLU A 151 -20.51 10.70 -6.96
N ARG A 152 -19.59 9.95 -6.38
CA ARG A 152 -19.87 8.77 -5.57
C ARG A 152 -19.45 9.01 -4.15
N THR A 153 -20.31 8.66 -3.24
CA THR A 153 -20.03 8.72 -1.81
C THR A 153 -19.83 7.31 -1.26
N HIS A 154 -18.71 7.13 -0.59
CA HIS A 154 -18.33 5.91 0.10
C HIS A 154 -18.52 6.10 1.59
N ARG A 155 -19.33 5.28 2.25
CA ARG A 155 -19.58 5.35 3.70
C ARG A 155 -19.08 4.09 4.39
N TYR A 156 -18.45 4.27 5.53
CA TYR A 156 -17.80 3.22 6.31
C TYR A 156 -18.37 3.21 7.72
N HIS A 157 -18.89 2.08 8.17
CA HIS A 157 -19.47 1.92 9.50
C HIS A 157 -18.68 0.89 10.30
N TYR A 158 -18.43 1.22 11.54
CA TYR A 158 -17.61 0.42 12.45
C TYR A 158 -18.42 -0.03 13.66
N ASP A 159 -18.07 -1.19 14.20
CA ASP A 159 -18.59 -1.67 15.48
C ASP A 159 -17.89 -1.00 16.68
N SER A 160 -18.32 -1.37 17.88
CA SER A 160 -17.74 -0.89 19.13
C SER A 160 -16.28 -1.32 19.34
N GLN A 161 -15.80 -2.32 18.60
CA GLN A 161 -14.41 -2.79 18.60
C GLN A 161 -13.59 -2.19 17.46
N HIS A 162 -14.08 -1.10 16.85
CA HIS A 162 -13.42 -0.38 15.75
C HIS A 162 -13.23 -1.19 14.46
N ARG A 163 -13.95 -2.30 14.27
CA ARG A 163 -13.88 -3.11 13.06
C ARG A 163 -14.89 -2.61 12.04
N LEU A 164 -14.48 -2.55 10.76
CA LEU A 164 -15.37 -2.19 9.66
C LEU A 164 -16.43 -3.29 9.46
N VAL A 165 -17.68 -3.00 9.75
CA VAL A 165 -18.78 -3.98 9.63
C VAL A 165 -19.67 -3.77 8.43
N HIS A 166 -19.77 -2.52 7.93
CA HIS A 166 -20.62 -2.18 6.81
C HIS A 166 -19.98 -1.09 5.95
N TYR A 167 -20.11 -1.22 4.65
CA TYR A 167 -19.66 -0.25 3.65
C TYR A 167 -20.73 -0.08 2.59
N THR A 168 -20.97 1.16 2.19
CA THR A 168 -21.82 1.48 1.05
C THR A 168 -21.09 2.40 0.09
N ARG A 169 -21.38 2.26 -1.20
CA ARG A 169 -21.06 3.24 -2.23
C ARG A 169 -22.37 3.66 -2.87
N THR A 170 -22.68 4.93 -2.81
CA THR A 170 -23.90 5.52 -3.34
C THR A 170 -23.58 6.50 -4.46
N GLN A 171 -24.55 6.72 -5.32
CA GLN A 171 -24.59 7.78 -6.33
C GLN A 171 -26.02 8.34 -6.31
N TYR A 172 -26.17 9.65 -6.14
CA TYR A 172 -27.48 10.29 -5.90
C TYR A 172 -28.29 9.61 -4.80
N GLU A 173 -27.64 9.31 -3.67
CA GLU A 173 -28.22 8.58 -2.54
C GLU A 173 -28.68 7.13 -2.87
N GLU A 174 -28.60 6.70 -4.13
CA GLU A 174 -28.92 5.33 -4.51
C GLU A 174 -27.70 4.39 -4.35
N PRO A 175 -27.89 3.21 -3.75
CA PRO A 175 -26.79 2.29 -3.52
C PRO A 175 -26.31 1.65 -4.82
N LEU A 176 -24.99 1.79 -5.08
CA LEU A 176 -24.29 1.06 -6.15
C LEU A 176 -23.68 -0.25 -5.64
N VAL A 177 -23.20 -0.22 -4.41
CA VAL A 177 -22.55 -1.36 -3.74
C VAL A 177 -22.86 -1.28 -2.26
N GLU A 178 -23.22 -2.43 -1.69
CA GLU A 178 -23.25 -2.63 -0.24
C GLU A 178 -22.33 -3.81 0.11
N SER A 179 -21.58 -3.69 1.20
CA SER A 179 -20.74 -4.76 1.70
C SER A 179 -20.90 -4.91 3.20
N ARG A 180 -20.99 -6.16 3.66
CA ARG A 180 -21.00 -6.49 5.10
C ARG A 180 -19.85 -7.43 5.41
N TYR A 181 -19.23 -7.18 6.56
CA TYR A 181 -18.04 -7.91 7.01
C TYR A 181 -18.37 -8.65 8.30
N LEU A 182 -18.00 -9.91 8.34
CA LEU A 182 -18.22 -10.79 9.50
C LEU A 182 -16.86 -11.13 10.12
N TYR A 183 -16.84 -11.17 11.44
CA TYR A 183 -15.64 -11.40 12.22
C TYR A 183 -15.87 -12.54 13.22
N ASP A 184 -14.82 -13.28 13.52
CA ASP A 184 -14.81 -14.24 14.61
C ASP A 184 -14.59 -13.54 15.98
N PRO A 185 -14.70 -14.26 17.09
CA PRO A 185 -14.47 -13.70 18.42
C PRO A 185 -13.06 -13.13 18.63
N LEU A 186 -12.07 -13.57 17.85
CA LEU A 186 -10.70 -13.07 17.90
C LEU A 186 -10.49 -11.80 17.05
N GLY A 187 -11.56 -11.30 16.39
CA GLY A 187 -11.51 -10.11 15.55
C GLY A 187 -10.98 -10.35 14.14
N ARG A 188 -10.79 -11.59 13.71
CA ARG A 188 -10.35 -11.92 12.36
C ARG A 188 -11.55 -11.93 11.42
N ARG A 189 -11.40 -11.33 10.24
CA ARG A 189 -12.48 -11.32 9.23
C ARG A 189 -12.67 -12.72 8.67
N VAL A 190 -13.87 -13.28 8.83
CA VAL A 190 -14.23 -14.62 8.34
C VAL A 190 -15.05 -14.60 7.07
N ALA A 191 -15.77 -13.51 6.80
CA ALA A 191 -16.50 -13.37 5.54
C ALA A 191 -16.69 -11.91 5.12
N LYS A 192 -16.80 -11.72 3.81
CA LYS A 192 -17.26 -10.50 3.16
C LYS A 192 -18.44 -10.85 2.26
N ARG A 193 -19.57 -10.15 2.41
CA ARG A 193 -20.75 -10.26 1.57
C ARG A 193 -20.90 -8.97 0.78
N VAL A 194 -21.07 -9.05 -0.54
CA VAL A 194 -21.15 -7.88 -1.43
C VAL A 194 -22.40 -7.98 -2.28
N TRP A 195 -23.24 -6.95 -2.20
CA TRP A 195 -24.36 -6.72 -3.11
C TRP A 195 -23.94 -5.62 -4.09
N ARG A 196 -24.22 -5.84 -5.37
CA ARG A 196 -23.93 -4.86 -6.41
C ARG A 196 -25.21 -4.45 -7.12
N ARG A 197 -25.27 -3.21 -7.59
CA ARG A 197 -26.38 -2.75 -8.42
C ARG A 197 -26.37 -3.51 -9.74
N GLU A 198 -27.46 -4.12 -10.06
CA GLU A 198 -27.68 -4.89 -11.28
C GLU A 198 -29.09 -4.63 -11.82
N ARG A 199 -29.30 -4.90 -13.10
CA ARG A 199 -30.63 -4.83 -13.71
C ARG A 199 -31.38 -6.11 -13.39
N ASP A 200 -32.52 -5.98 -12.77
CA ASP A 200 -33.40 -7.13 -12.49
C ASP A 200 -34.16 -7.61 -13.73
N LEU A 201 -34.97 -8.67 -13.58
CA LEU A 201 -35.76 -9.26 -14.66
C LEU A 201 -36.82 -8.30 -15.22
N THR A 202 -37.19 -7.27 -14.48
CA THR A 202 -38.17 -6.23 -14.90
C THR A 202 -37.47 -5.03 -15.54
N GLY A 203 -36.16 -5.03 -15.61
CA GLY A 203 -35.34 -3.94 -16.16
C GLY A 203 -34.97 -2.84 -15.16
N TRP A 204 -35.45 -2.92 -13.91
CA TRP A 204 -35.11 -1.95 -12.86
C TRP A 204 -33.75 -2.20 -12.29
N MET A 205 -33.05 -1.10 -11.99
CA MET A 205 -31.72 -1.16 -11.34
C MET A 205 -31.88 -1.23 -9.82
N SER A 206 -31.47 -2.34 -9.22
CA SER A 206 -31.51 -2.57 -7.78
C SER A 206 -30.27 -3.31 -7.30
N LEU A 207 -30.06 -3.37 -5.99
CA LEU A 207 -29.01 -4.25 -5.46
C LEU A 207 -29.38 -5.72 -5.69
N SER A 208 -28.38 -6.53 -6.02
CA SER A 208 -28.55 -7.98 -6.25
C SER A 208 -29.27 -8.66 -5.08
N ARG A 209 -30.18 -9.58 -5.37
CA ARG A 209 -30.95 -10.30 -4.32
C ARG A 209 -30.06 -11.17 -3.44
N LYS A 210 -28.99 -11.73 -4.02
CA LYS A 210 -28.02 -12.57 -3.30
C LYS A 210 -26.65 -11.90 -3.32
N PRO A 211 -25.92 -11.89 -2.18
CA PRO A 211 -24.58 -11.35 -2.15
C PRO A 211 -23.57 -12.30 -2.79
N GLN A 212 -22.55 -11.74 -3.40
CA GLN A 212 -21.31 -12.45 -3.63
C GLN A 212 -20.60 -12.61 -2.28
N VAL A 213 -20.26 -13.82 -1.87
CA VAL A 213 -19.63 -14.11 -0.59
C VAL A 213 -18.18 -14.54 -0.81
N THR A 214 -17.26 -13.89 -0.09
CA THR A 214 -15.87 -14.30 0.02
C THR A 214 -15.65 -14.79 1.45
N TRP A 215 -15.15 -16.01 1.59
CA TRP A 215 -14.76 -16.59 2.88
C TRP A 215 -13.26 -16.43 3.10
N TYR A 216 -12.84 -16.27 4.34
CA TYR A 216 -11.45 -16.13 4.73
C TYR A 216 -11.11 -17.24 5.72
N GLY A 217 -10.08 -18.04 5.38
CA GLY A 217 -9.51 -19.06 6.24
C GLY A 217 -8.30 -18.52 7.00
N TRP A 218 -8.11 -18.97 8.22
CA TRP A 218 -7.03 -18.52 9.09
C TRP A 218 -6.32 -19.73 9.72
N ASP A 219 -4.99 -19.67 9.73
CA ASP A 219 -4.13 -20.55 10.50
C ASP A 219 -3.43 -19.67 11.55
N GLY A 220 -3.91 -19.73 12.80
CA GLY A 220 -3.56 -18.74 13.82
C GLY A 220 -3.89 -17.32 13.36
N ASP A 221 -2.89 -16.45 13.30
CA ASP A 221 -3.01 -15.07 12.81
C ASP A 221 -2.67 -14.91 11.32
N ARG A 222 -2.44 -16.02 10.62
CA ARG A 222 -2.09 -16.04 9.21
C ARG A 222 -3.34 -16.29 8.35
N LEU A 223 -3.60 -15.37 7.40
CA LEU A 223 -4.62 -15.57 6.37
C LEU A 223 -4.16 -16.67 5.39
N THR A 224 -5.01 -17.67 5.13
CA THR A 224 -4.70 -18.83 4.27
C THR A 224 -5.50 -18.86 2.97
N THR A 225 -6.64 -18.16 2.90
CA THR A 225 -7.50 -18.06 1.69
C THR A 225 -8.11 -16.68 1.56
#